data_9dabc8c5efbf82ffb09cce1e4e9bf149
#
_entry.id   9dabc8c5efbf82ffb09cce1e4e9bf149
#
_cell.length_a   1.000
_cell.length_b   1.000
_cell.length_c   1.000
_cell.angle_alpha   90.00
_cell.angle_beta   90.00
_cell.angle_gamma   90.00
#
_symmetry.space_group_name_H-M   'P 1'
#
loop_
_entity.id
_entity.type
_entity.pdbx_description
1 polymer ?
#
loop_
_entity_poly.entity_id
_entity_poly.type
_entity_poly.pdbx_seq_one_letter_code
_entity_poly.pdbx_strand_id
1 'polypeptide(L)'
;VKSKKYSIFTISDSTYFLFTEVFLKSLHSKLDLDKINKVYVCDLGHTETEKDFIKSFEKVELVEPIKKLNPSKNLWDNDWLEIVGSKTENLLRLFKEKDEPIVMIDVDSMFIKDFHDLLDFESDIQIAHRPFVPGLHYIASFMMFNKKETCIDFLETWISNQGRIWKLPKETKALCLTINELSIDNFKIANLPVEQIHFYDNEKYVEVNDTRIAHFKTWKKGMVLGSIDDFKSRTFTRGYEERLKEYIDVSSHISE
;
A
#
# COMPACT_ATOMS: atom_id res chain seq x y z
N VAL A 1 -4.03 29.17 6.70
CA VAL A 1 -4.52 27.84 7.08
C VAL A 1 -3.30 26.95 7.16
N LYS A 2 -2.99 26.37 8.36
CA LYS A 2 -1.92 25.37 8.46
C LYS A 2 -2.29 24.20 7.56
N SER A 3 -1.38 23.80 6.67
CA SER A 3 -1.52 22.61 5.85
C SER A 3 -1.75 21.40 6.78
N LYS A 4 -2.82 20.66 6.57
CA LYS A 4 -3.07 19.42 7.31
C LYS A 4 -1.96 18.44 6.95
N LYS A 5 -1.37 17.81 7.97
CA LYS A 5 -0.32 16.81 7.83
C LYS A 5 -0.89 15.41 8.00
N TYR A 6 -0.19 14.43 7.46
CA TYR A 6 -0.56 13.01 7.55
C TYR A 6 0.70 12.14 7.69
N SER A 7 0.52 10.91 8.07
CA SER A 7 1.57 9.90 8.03
C SER A 7 1.26 8.85 6.96
N ILE A 8 2.29 8.19 6.47
CA ILE A 8 2.16 7.08 5.51
C ILE A 8 2.45 5.78 6.26
N PHE A 9 1.69 4.72 5.97
CA PHE A 9 1.89 3.39 6.50
C PHE A 9 2.00 2.38 5.38
N THR A 10 2.99 1.51 5.47
CA THR A 10 3.16 0.34 4.60
C THR A 10 3.70 -0.84 5.40
N ILE A 11 3.60 -2.05 4.83
CA ILE A 11 4.24 -3.25 5.36
C ILE A 11 5.22 -3.80 4.33
N SER A 12 6.33 -4.36 4.79
CA SER A 12 7.34 -4.94 3.91
C SER A 12 8.20 -5.98 4.62
N ASP A 13 8.80 -6.88 3.86
CA ASP A 13 9.81 -7.85 4.24
C ASP A 13 10.95 -7.88 3.22
N SER A 14 11.98 -8.70 3.46
CA SER A 14 13.10 -8.86 2.51
C SER A 14 12.67 -9.33 1.12
N THR A 15 11.56 -10.05 0.99
CA THR A 15 11.01 -10.51 -0.30
C THR A 15 10.60 -9.33 -1.18
N TYR A 16 10.13 -8.25 -0.55
CA TYR A 16 9.69 -7.02 -1.23
C TYR A 16 10.72 -5.89 -1.17
N PHE A 17 11.98 -6.17 -0.79
CA PHE A 17 12.97 -5.11 -0.56
C PHE A 17 13.21 -4.21 -1.79
N LEU A 18 13.27 -4.75 -3.01
CA LEU A 18 13.40 -3.94 -4.23
C LEU A 18 12.23 -2.95 -4.40
N PHE A 19 11.01 -3.38 -4.07
CA PHE A 19 9.86 -2.48 -4.09
C PHE A 19 9.96 -1.45 -2.96
N THR A 20 10.43 -1.83 -1.77
CA THR A 20 10.65 -0.92 -0.65
C THR A 20 11.66 0.16 -1.01
N GLU A 21 12.74 -0.19 -1.71
CA GLU A 21 13.73 0.74 -2.20
C GLU A 21 13.12 1.76 -3.18
N VAL A 22 12.37 1.28 -4.19
CA VAL A 22 11.68 2.15 -5.16
C VAL A 22 10.66 3.03 -4.45
N PHE A 23 9.87 2.46 -3.54
CA PHE A 23 8.86 3.17 -2.75
C PHE A 23 9.48 4.34 -1.99
N LEU A 24 10.51 4.10 -1.18
CA LEU A 24 11.13 5.13 -0.34
C LEU A 24 11.86 6.18 -1.18
N LYS A 25 12.65 5.79 -2.17
CA LYS A 25 13.37 6.74 -3.04
C LYS A 25 12.40 7.61 -3.83
N SER A 26 11.35 7.03 -4.42
CA SER A 26 10.36 7.80 -5.17
C SER A 26 9.53 8.71 -4.26
N LEU A 27 9.18 8.25 -3.06
CA LEU A 27 8.50 9.06 -2.05
C LEU A 27 9.31 10.33 -1.75
N HIS A 28 10.59 10.18 -1.42
CA HIS A 28 11.45 11.32 -1.07
C HIS A 28 11.74 12.24 -2.26
N SER A 29 11.71 11.71 -3.48
CA SER A 29 11.93 12.50 -4.70
C SER A 29 10.69 13.29 -5.15
N LYS A 30 9.49 12.77 -4.90
CA LYS A 30 8.27 13.30 -5.54
C LYS A 30 7.29 13.97 -4.57
N LEU A 31 7.34 13.64 -3.27
CA LEU A 31 6.39 14.18 -2.29
C LEU A 31 6.97 15.38 -1.53
N ASP A 32 6.08 16.29 -1.16
CA ASP A 32 6.39 17.38 -0.24
C ASP A 32 6.49 16.83 1.21
N LEU A 33 7.70 16.57 1.67
CA LEU A 33 7.95 16.00 2.99
C LEU A 33 7.45 16.88 4.13
N ASP A 34 7.28 18.19 3.92
CA ASP A 34 6.74 19.08 4.96
C ASP A 34 5.27 18.77 5.31
N LYS A 35 4.55 18.11 4.41
CA LYS A 35 3.17 17.63 4.62
C LYS A 35 3.10 16.27 5.29
N ILE A 36 4.21 15.56 5.39
CA ILE A 36 4.30 14.23 5.97
C ILE A 36 4.85 14.32 7.39
N ASN A 37 4.15 13.74 8.38
CA ASN A 37 4.66 13.61 9.73
C ASN A 37 5.70 12.49 9.82
N LYS A 38 5.31 11.26 9.43
CA LYS A 38 6.11 10.04 9.46
C LYS A 38 5.77 9.11 8.30
N VAL A 39 6.73 8.26 7.96
CA VAL A 39 6.54 7.11 7.08
C VAL A 39 6.81 5.86 7.91
N TYR A 40 5.75 5.18 8.31
CA TYR A 40 5.83 3.95 9.09
C TYR A 40 5.97 2.75 8.15
N VAL A 41 7.08 2.04 8.27
CA VAL A 41 7.32 0.77 7.56
C VAL A 41 7.24 -0.35 8.59
N CYS A 42 6.18 -1.16 8.54
CA CYS A 42 6.05 -2.33 9.41
C CYS A 42 6.99 -3.44 8.91
N ASP A 43 7.98 -3.78 9.73
CA ASP A 43 9.07 -4.71 9.41
C ASP A 43 8.62 -6.17 9.61
N LEU A 44 8.24 -6.82 8.54
CA LEU A 44 7.86 -8.24 8.57
C LEU A 44 9.03 -9.22 8.39
N GLY A 45 10.26 -8.74 8.45
CA GLY A 45 11.46 -9.58 8.40
C GLY A 45 12.53 -9.13 7.41
N HIS A 46 12.92 -7.86 7.47
CA HIS A 46 14.11 -7.37 6.76
C HIS A 46 15.41 -7.81 7.45
N THR A 47 16.47 -7.95 6.66
CA THR A 47 17.84 -8.08 7.17
C THR A 47 18.30 -6.79 7.84
N GLU A 48 19.32 -6.83 8.69
CA GLU A 48 19.83 -5.62 9.35
C GLU A 48 20.32 -4.57 8.33
N THR A 49 20.98 -5.00 7.24
CA THR A 49 21.41 -4.10 6.17
C THR A 49 20.23 -3.38 5.50
N GLU A 50 19.14 -4.09 5.25
CA GLU A 50 17.92 -3.52 4.70
C GLU A 50 17.25 -2.57 5.68
N LYS A 51 17.23 -2.91 6.98
CA LYS A 51 16.71 -2.02 8.03
C LYS A 51 17.51 -0.73 8.12
N ASP A 52 18.86 -0.82 8.05
CA ASP A 52 19.72 0.36 8.07
C ASP A 52 19.47 1.24 6.85
N PHE A 53 19.29 0.64 5.67
CA PHE A 53 18.89 1.35 4.48
C PHE A 53 17.53 2.06 4.66
N ILE A 54 16.51 1.36 5.15
CA ILE A 54 15.17 1.94 5.37
C ILE A 54 15.24 3.10 6.36
N LYS A 55 15.96 2.95 7.48
CA LYS A 55 16.13 3.98 8.50
C LYS A 55 16.94 5.19 8.04
N SER A 56 17.71 5.07 6.95
CA SER A 56 18.50 6.19 6.41
C SER A 56 17.66 7.30 5.78
N PHE A 57 16.39 7.03 5.49
CA PHE A 57 15.49 8.02 4.92
C PHE A 57 14.88 8.93 5.99
N GLU A 58 14.79 10.22 5.70
CA GLU A 58 14.16 11.20 6.58
C GLU A 58 12.70 10.81 6.87
N LYS A 59 12.26 11.02 8.12
CA LYS A 59 10.89 10.73 8.61
C LYS A 59 10.47 9.27 8.57
N VAL A 60 11.32 8.34 8.12
CA VAL A 60 11.01 6.92 8.13
C VAL A 60 11.21 6.34 9.54
N GLU A 61 10.26 5.53 9.96
CA GLU A 61 10.27 4.80 11.23
C GLU A 61 9.89 3.35 10.97
N LEU A 62 10.79 2.41 11.36
CA LEU A 62 10.46 0.99 11.37
C LEU A 62 9.58 0.68 12.56
N VAL A 63 8.49 -0.02 12.32
CA VAL A 63 7.53 -0.45 13.33
C VAL A 63 7.54 -1.97 13.42
N GLU A 64 7.69 -2.50 14.63
CA GLU A 64 7.62 -3.94 14.84
C GLU A 64 6.20 -4.47 14.55
N PRO A 65 6.05 -5.64 13.93
CA PRO A 65 4.74 -6.24 13.69
C PRO A 65 4.13 -6.76 15.01
N ILE A 66 2.80 -6.86 15.05
CA ILE A 66 2.08 -7.47 16.19
C ILE A 66 2.50 -8.94 16.36
N LYS A 67 2.73 -9.64 15.26
CA LYS A 67 3.09 -11.05 15.22
C LYS A 67 4.23 -11.23 14.23
N LYS A 68 5.25 -12.01 14.61
CA LYS A 68 6.27 -12.46 13.67
C LYS A 68 5.63 -13.42 12.67
N LEU A 69 5.83 -13.16 11.40
CA LEU A 69 5.33 -13.97 10.30
C LEU A 69 6.49 -14.61 9.55
N ASN A 70 6.20 -15.74 8.90
CA ASN A 70 7.17 -16.36 8.01
C ASN A 70 7.14 -15.62 6.66
N PRO A 71 8.31 -15.31 6.07
CA PRO A 71 8.35 -14.77 4.72
C PRO A 71 7.67 -15.72 3.74
N SER A 72 6.76 -15.22 2.93
CA SER A 72 6.15 -16.02 1.88
C SER A 72 6.89 -15.82 0.56
N LYS A 73 7.19 -16.93 -0.12
CA LYS A 73 7.78 -16.91 -1.47
C LYS A 73 6.75 -17.18 -2.57
N ASN A 74 5.54 -17.54 -2.20
CA ASN A 74 4.51 -17.94 -3.15
C ASN A 74 3.24 -17.13 -2.98
N LEU A 75 2.76 -16.56 -4.06
CA LEU A 75 1.47 -15.87 -4.11
C LEU A 75 0.34 -16.85 -3.74
N TRP A 76 -0.55 -16.44 -2.85
CA TRP A 76 -1.75 -17.18 -2.42
C TRP A 76 -1.50 -18.38 -1.49
N ASP A 77 -0.29 -18.61 -1.00
CA ASP A 77 -0.10 -19.57 0.09
C ASP A 77 -0.61 -19.00 1.44
N ASN A 78 -0.60 -19.84 2.48
CA ASN A 78 -1.10 -19.42 3.80
C ASN A 78 -0.23 -18.32 4.42
N ASP A 79 1.10 -18.40 4.27
CA ASP A 79 2.02 -17.40 4.81
C ASP A 79 1.79 -16.04 4.14
N TRP A 80 1.63 -16.02 2.81
CA TRP A 80 1.28 -14.79 2.07
C TRP A 80 -0.07 -14.21 2.53
N LEU A 81 -1.07 -15.06 2.76
CA LEU A 81 -2.38 -14.63 3.25
C LEU A 81 -2.32 -14.06 4.66
N GLU A 82 -1.46 -14.61 5.52
CA GLU A 82 -1.21 -14.06 6.86
C GLU A 82 -0.51 -12.71 6.77
N ILE A 83 0.49 -12.54 5.89
CA ILE A 83 1.18 -11.27 5.65
C ILE A 83 0.17 -10.19 5.23
N VAL A 84 -0.62 -10.47 4.21
CA VAL A 84 -1.63 -9.51 3.71
C VAL A 84 -2.67 -9.17 4.78
N GLY A 85 -3.13 -10.16 5.53
CA GLY A 85 -4.08 -9.96 6.64
C GLY A 85 -3.49 -9.11 7.76
N SER A 86 -2.21 -9.29 8.08
CA SER A 86 -1.53 -8.57 9.16
C SER A 86 -1.43 -7.06 8.91
N LYS A 87 -1.51 -6.61 7.67
CA LYS A 87 -1.48 -5.18 7.30
C LYS A 87 -2.54 -4.39 8.07
N THR A 88 -3.77 -4.89 8.05
CA THR A 88 -4.91 -4.24 8.71
C THR A 88 -4.76 -4.24 10.24
N GLU A 89 -4.27 -5.35 10.83
CA GLU A 89 -4.06 -5.46 12.28
C GLU A 89 -2.96 -4.50 12.75
N ASN A 90 -1.84 -4.44 12.05
CA ASN A 90 -0.73 -3.53 12.37
C ASN A 90 -1.13 -2.07 12.20
N LEU A 91 -1.92 -1.74 11.16
CA LEU A 91 -2.47 -0.40 10.98
C LEU A 91 -3.42 -0.03 12.13
N LEU A 92 -4.31 -0.93 12.55
CA LEU A 92 -5.22 -0.70 13.68
C LEU A 92 -4.45 -0.38 14.96
N ARG A 93 -3.39 -1.15 15.27
CA ARG A 93 -2.53 -0.87 16.41
C ARG A 93 -1.92 0.52 16.32
N LEU A 94 -1.28 0.82 15.19
CA LEU A 94 -0.64 2.12 14.96
C LEU A 94 -1.66 3.26 15.10
N PHE A 95 -2.85 3.08 14.53
CA PHE A 95 -3.91 4.07 14.58
C PHE A 95 -4.46 4.31 16.00
N LYS A 96 -4.49 3.27 16.84
CA LYS A 96 -4.82 3.40 18.27
C LYS A 96 -3.75 4.18 19.06
N GLU A 97 -2.48 4.03 18.69
CA GLU A 97 -1.35 4.69 19.33
C GLU A 97 -1.15 6.15 18.88
N LYS A 98 -1.46 6.44 17.62
CA LYS A 98 -1.24 7.77 17.01
C LYS A 98 -2.57 8.51 16.85
N ASP A 99 -2.51 9.83 16.94
CA ASP A 99 -3.69 10.70 16.78
C ASP A 99 -3.47 11.62 15.58
N GLU A 100 -3.36 11.00 14.41
CA GLU A 100 -3.08 11.71 13.15
C GLU A 100 -3.70 10.96 11.96
N PRO A 101 -4.01 11.64 10.85
CA PRO A 101 -4.41 10.99 9.62
C PRO A 101 -3.31 10.05 9.11
N ILE A 102 -3.68 8.84 8.70
CA ILE A 102 -2.74 7.85 8.14
C ILE A 102 -3.17 7.44 6.75
N VAL A 103 -2.25 7.51 5.79
CA VAL A 103 -2.43 6.99 4.43
C VAL A 103 -1.72 5.64 4.33
N MET A 104 -2.48 4.58 4.19
CA MET A 104 -1.98 3.24 3.93
C MET A 104 -1.75 3.06 2.44
N ILE A 105 -0.55 2.63 2.06
CA ILE A 105 -0.15 2.39 0.66
C ILE A 105 0.60 1.07 0.58
N ASP A 106 0.29 0.23 -0.42
CA ASP A 106 1.04 -1.00 -0.68
C ASP A 106 2.48 -0.67 -1.10
N VAL A 107 3.45 -1.40 -0.57
CA VAL A 107 4.88 -1.14 -0.79
C VAL A 107 5.32 -1.34 -2.25
N ASP A 108 4.61 -2.18 -3.01
CA ASP A 108 4.81 -2.34 -4.46
C ASP A 108 4.23 -1.18 -5.27
N SER A 109 4.50 0.04 -4.80
CA SER A 109 4.08 1.30 -5.41
C SER A 109 5.29 2.22 -5.66
N MET A 110 5.20 3.04 -6.72
CA MET A 110 6.16 4.08 -7.05
C MET A 110 5.44 5.42 -7.16
N PHE A 111 5.94 6.44 -6.49
CA PHE A 111 5.38 7.78 -6.58
C PHE A 111 5.86 8.47 -7.87
N ILE A 112 4.92 9.00 -8.65
CA ILE A 112 5.17 9.68 -9.93
C ILE A 112 5.07 11.19 -9.76
N LYS A 113 4.12 11.64 -8.94
CA LYS A 113 3.87 13.04 -8.57
C LYS A 113 3.35 13.12 -7.15
N ASP A 114 3.43 14.32 -6.55
CA ASP A 114 2.75 14.60 -5.29
C ASP A 114 1.23 14.39 -5.44
N PHE A 115 0.62 13.82 -4.41
CA PHE A 115 -0.81 13.51 -4.38
C PHE A 115 -1.57 14.20 -3.23
N HIS A 116 -0.90 15.06 -2.48
CA HIS A 116 -1.49 15.73 -1.31
C HIS A 116 -2.77 16.50 -1.64
N ASP A 117 -2.84 17.12 -2.81
CA ASP A 117 -3.98 17.87 -3.31
C ASP A 117 -5.23 16.99 -3.56
N LEU A 118 -5.06 15.68 -3.64
CA LEU A 118 -6.15 14.72 -3.81
C LEU A 118 -6.68 14.17 -2.48
N LEU A 119 -6.04 14.48 -1.34
CA LEU A 119 -6.46 13.98 -0.04
C LEU A 119 -7.66 14.73 0.51
N ASP A 120 -8.71 13.98 0.84
CA ASP A 120 -9.92 14.50 1.50
C ASP A 120 -9.83 14.31 3.03
N PHE A 121 -9.46 15.37 3.74
CA PHE A 121 -9.37 15.38 5.19
C PHE A 121 -10.72 15.58 5.89
N GLU A 122 -11.82 15.67 5.18
CA GLU A 122 -13.17 15.88 5.74
C GLU A 122 -14.00 14.58 5.78
N SER A 123 -13.61 13.58 5.00
CA SER A 123 -14.18 12.23 5.06
C SER A 123 -13.61 11.46 6.25
N ASP A 124 -14.28 10.39 6.66
CA ASP A 124 -13.73 9.46 7.65
C ASP A 124 -12.64 8.60 7.03
N ILE A 125 -12.93 8.07 5.84
CA ILE A 125 -11.99 7.32 5.03
C ILE A 125 -12.02 7.83 3.59
N GLN A 126 -10.86 7.84 2.93
CA GLN A 126 -10.75 7.99 1.50
C GLN A 126 -10.11 6.74 0.90
N ILE A 127 -10.65 6.23 -0.20
CA ILE A 127 -10.26 4.92 -0.72
C ILE A 127 -10.23 4.90 -2.25
N ALA A 128 -9.28 4.17 -2.82
CA ALA A 128 -9.20 3.95 -4.25
C ALA A 128 -10.43 3.16 -4.75
N HIS A 129 -11.15 3.76 -5.69
CA HIS A 129 -12.42 3.27 -6.22
C HIS A 129 -12.29 2.87 -7.69
N ARG A 130 -12.73 1.65 -8.01
CA ARG A 130 -12.72 1.05 -9.35
C ARG A 130 -14.12 0.53 -9.75
N PRO A 131 -14.99 1.39 -10.26
CA PRO A 131 -16.39 1.06 -10.50
C PRO A 131 -16.63 -0.06 -11.54
N PHE A 132 -15.61 -0.36 -12.34
CA PHE A 132 -15.67 -1.32 -13.44
C PHE A 132 -15.42 -2.79 -13.02
N VAL A 133 -15.12 -3.07 -11.73
CA VAL A 133 -14.94 -4.44 -11.22
C VAL A 133 -16.15 -4.83 -10.39
N PRO A 134 -17.11 -5.60 -10.95
CA PRO A 134 -18.32 -5.97 -10.24
C PRO A 134 -18.04 -6.66 -8.90
N GLY A 135 -18.67 -6.18 -7.83
CA GLY A 135 -18.53 -6.72 -6.47
C GLY A 135 -17.17 -6.45 -5.79
N LEU A 136 -16.23 -5.78 -6.47
CA LEU A 136 -14.91 -5.42 -5.95
C LEU A 136 -14.59 -3.96 -6.30
N HIS A 137 -15.52 -3.05 -5.99
CA HIS A 137 -15.43 -1.64 -6.36
C HIS A 137 -14.31 -0.87 -5.64
N TYR A 138 -13.76 -1.40 -4.56
CA TYR A 138 -12.71 -0.78 -3.78
C TYR A 138 -11.44 -1.62 -3.79
N ILE A 139 -10.30 -0.97 -3.62
CA ILE A 139 -9.01 -1.64 -3.53
C ILE A 139 -8.22 -1.11 -2.34
N ALA A 140 -7.66 -2.03 -1.55
CA ALA A 140 -6.95 -1.72 -0.31
C ALA A 140 -5.51 -1.21 -0.50
N SER A 141 -5.06 -1.02 -1.73
CA SER A 141 -3.69 -0.59 -2.02
C SER A 141 -3.43 0.90 -1.75
N PHE A 142 -4.50 1.70 -1.61
CA PHE A 142 -4.44 3.08 -1.16
C PHE A 142 -5.68 3.42 -0.36
N MET A 143 -5.49 3.77 0.91
CA MET A 143 -6.57 4.22 1.79
C MET A 143 -6.07 5.29 2.74
N MET A 144 -6.84 6.35 2.93
CA MET A 144 -6.59 7.35 3.96
C MET A 144 -7.61 7.20 5.09
N PHE A 145 -7.15 7.29 6.32
CA PHE A 145 -7.93 7.19 7.54
C PHE A 145 -7.79 8.50 8.31
N ASN A 146 -8.88 9.22 8.54
CA ASN A 146 -8.84 10.58 9.10
C ASN A 146 -9.32 10.66 10.54
N LYS A 147 -10.46 10.04 10.87
CA LYS A 147 -11.09 10.17 12.17
C LYS A 147 -10.89 8.93 13.01
N LYS A 148 -10.28 9.12 14.19
CA LYS A 148 -9.81 8.02 15.02
C LYS A 148 -10.90 7.01 15.37
N GLU A 149 -12.01 7.47 15.93
CA GLU A 149 -13.04 6.56 16.45
C GLU A 149 -13.71 5.76 15.35
N THR A 150 -14.20 6.44 14.30
CA THR A 150 -14.88 5.77 13.17
C THR A 150 -13.94 4.87 12.39
N CYS A 151 -12.65 5.22 12.28
CA CYS A 151 -11.67 4.38 11.60
C CYS A 151 -11.25 3.16 12.42
N ILE A 152 -11.26 3.24 13.75
CA ILE A 152 -11.03 2.06 14.60
C ILE A 152 -12.15 1.05 14.37
N ASP A 153 -13.41 1.47 14.44
CA ASP A 153 -14.57 0.59 14.21
C ASP A 153 -14.52 -0.03 12.81
N PHE A 154 -14.13 0.76 11.80
CA PHE A 154 -13.95 0.27 10.45
C PHE A 154 -12.87 -0.81 10.36
N LEU A 155 -11.70 -0.55 10.93
CA LEU A 155 -10.57 -1.49 10.88
C LEU A 155 -10.88 -2.78 11.65
N GLU A 156 -11.53 -2.71 12.82
CA GLU A 156 -11.97 -3.87 13.58
C GLU A 156 -13.00 -4.70 12.82
N THR A 157 -13.96 -4.06 12.15
CA THR A 157 -14.95 -4.73 11.30
C THR A 157 -14.28 -5.38 10.08
N TRP A 158 -13.31 -4.68 9.46
CA TRP A 158 -12.59 -5.23 8.32
C TRP A 158 -11.76 -6.46 8.69
N ILE A 159 -11.06 -6.44 9.83
CA ILE A 159 -10.33 -7.61 10.37
C ILE A 159 -11.29 -8.77 10.61
N SER A 160 -12.43 -8.52 11.26
CA SER A 160 -13.47 -9.53 11.48
C SER A 160 -13.95 -10.15 10.17
N ASN A 161 -14.21 -9.32 9.16
CA ASN A 161 -14.67 -9.78 7.86
C ASN A 161 -13.61 -10.56 7.07
N GLN A 162 -12.32 -10.25 7.23
CA GLN A 162 -11.24 -11.07 6.67
C GLN A 162 -11.27 -12.50 7.23
N GLY A 163 -11.57 -12.68 8.52
CA GLY A 163 -11.75 -14.00 9.13
C GLY A 163 -12.96 -14.79 8.61
N ARG A 164 -14.00 -14.12 8.10
CA ARG A 164 -15.23 -14.73 7.56
C ARG A 164 -15.11 -15.16 6.10
N ILE A 165 -14.12 -14.66 5.37
CA ILE A 165 -13.98 -14.93 3.93
C ILE A 165 -13.05 -16.09 3.66
N TRP A 166 -13.58 -17.14 3.05
CA TRP A 166 -12.87 -18.38 2.72
C TRP A 166 -12.22 -18.37 1.32
N LYS A 167 -12.68 -17.49 0.42
CA LYS A 167 -12.21 -17.42 -0.98
C LYS A 167 -11.39 -16.17 -1.24
N LEU A 168 -10.27 -16.35 -1.93
CA LEU A 168 -9.38 -15.28 -2.36
C LEU A 168 -10.02 -14.35 -3.42
N PRO A 169 -9.63 -13.08 -3.49
CA PRO A 169 -8.78 -12.33 -2.56
C PRO A 169 -9.56 -11.95 -1.28
N LYS A 170 -9.06 -12.36 -0.12
CA LYS A 170 -9.74 -12.11 1.17
C LYS A 170 -9.84 -10.62 1.49
N GLU A 171 -8.72 -9.91 1.40
CA GLU A 171 -8.60 -8.52 1.79
C GLU A 171 -9.61 -7.61 1.07
N THR A 172 -9.60 -7.62 -0.26
CA THR A 172 -10.50 -6.77 -1.07
C THR A 172 -11.98 -7.12 -0.88
N LYS A 173 -12.30 -8.42 -0.77
CA LYS A 173 -13.70 -8.85 -0.52
C LYS A 173 -14.18 -8.43 0.86
N ALA A 174 -13.34 -8.62 1.88
CA ALA A 174 -13.64 -8.20 3.24
C ALA A 174 -13.82 -6.69 3.32
N LEU A 175 -12.97 -5.93 2.61
CA LEU A 175 -13.09 -4.49 2.52
C LEU A 175 -14.45 -4.05 1.92
N CYS A 176 -14.83 -4.62 0.77
CA CYS A 176 -16.12 -4.31 0.16
C CYS A 176 -17.32 -4.70 1.06
N LEU A 177 -17.19 -5.84 1.76
CA LEU A 177 -18.22 -6.25 2.74
C LEU A 177 -18.30 -5.26 3.90
N THR A 178 -17.17 -4.85 4.46
CA THR A 178 -17.09 -3.86 5.55
C THR A 178 -17.72 -2.53 5.15
N ILE A 179 -17.43 -2.05 3.96
CA ILE A 179 -18.02 -0.81 3.44
C ILE A 179 -19.54 -0.94 3.34
N ASN A 180 -20.04 -2.07 2.85
CA ASN A 180 -21.48 -2.31 2.74
C ASN A 180 -22.15 -2.42 4.11
N GLU A 181 -21.49 -3.01 5.11
CA GLU A 181 -22.04 -3.14 6.48
C GLU A 181 -22.08 -1.80 7.22
N LEU A 182 -21.09 -0.93 7.01
CA LEU A 182 -20.92 0.34 7.71
C LEU A 182 -21.53 1.55 6.97
N SER A 183 -21.85 1.41 5.69
CA SER A 183 -22.36 2.54 4.88
C SER A 183 -23.77 3.01 5.23
N ILE A 184 -24.36 2.49 6.31
CA ILE A 184 -25.78 2.71 6.59
C ILE A 184 -26.02 3.98 7.39
N ASP A 185 -25.15 4.42 8.30
CA ASP A 185 -25.41 5.65 9.05
C ASP A 185 -24.11 6.34 9.55
N ASN A 186 -23.85 7.55 9.07
CA ASN A 186 -22.83 8.47 9.58
C ASN A 186 -21.35 8.23 9.20
N PHE A 187 -21.03 7.25 8.37
CA PHE A 187 -19.67 7.00 7.92
C PHE A 187 -19.42 7.64 6.56
N LYS A 188 -18.52 8.63 6.51
CA LYS A 188 -18.19 9.35 5.29
C LYS A 188 -17.05 8.68 4.52
N ILE A 189 -17.34 8.12 3.36
CA ILE A 189 -16.33 7.58 2.45
C ILE A 189 -16.15 8.53 1.27
N ALA A 190 -14.93 9.00 1.03
CA ALA A 190 -14.53 9.67 -0.19
C ALA A 190 -13.92 8.67 -1.19
N ASN A 191 -14.39 8.71 -2.43
CA ASN A 191 -13.86 7.89 -3.49
C ASN A 191 -12.71 8.61 -4.21
N LEU A 192 -11.58 7.95 -4.35
CA LEU A 192 -10.51 8.38 -5.23
C LEU A 192 -10.58 7.58 -6.52
N PRO A 193 -10.66 8.24 -7.68
CA PRO A 193 -10.56 7.55 -8.96
C PRO A 193 -9.23 6.80 -9.05
N VAL A 194 -9.29 5.50 -9.31
CA VAL A 194 -8.11 4.65 -9.36
C VAL A 194 -7.10 5.09 -10.43
N GLU A 195 -7.57 5.75 -11.48
CA GLU A 195 -6.75 6.28 -12.57
C GLU A 195 -5.82 7.42 -12.11
N GLN A 196 -6.22 8.17 -11.09
CA GLN A 196 -5.42 9.30 -10.58
C GLN A 196 -4.42 8.86 -9.52
N ILE A 197 -4.80 7.90 -8.67
CA ILE A 197 -3.98 7.46 -7.54
C ILE A 197 -3.14 6.24 -7.91
N HIS A 198 -3.73 5.29 -8.61
CA HIS A 198 -3.06 4.07 -9.00
C HIS A 198 -3.15 3.86 -10.49
N PHE A 199 -2.00 3.57 -11.08
CA PHE A 199 -1.98 2.84 -12.33
C PHE A 199 -2.40 1.40 -12.02
N TYR A 200 -3.60 1.04 -12.45
CA TYR A 200 -4.11 -0.28 -12.19
C TYR A 200 -3.56 -1.31 -13.19
N ASP A 201 -3.27 -2.50 -12.71
CA ASP A 201 -2.63 -3.63 -13.38
C ASP A 201 -3.46 -4.36 -14.46
N ASN A 202 -4.53 -3.79 -14.91
CA ASN A 202 -5.26 -4.30 -16.06
C ASN A 202 -4.55 -3.83 -17.34
N GLU A 203 -4.24 -4.73 -18.26
CA GLU A 203 -3.59 -4.47 -19.57
C GLU A 203 -4.25 -3.35 -20.39
N LYS A 204 -5.46 -2.95 -20.02
CA LYS A 204 -6.24 -1.87 -20.64
C LYS A 204 -5.95 -0.47 -20.09
N TYR A 205 -5.22 -0.37 -18.96
CA TYR A 205 -4.92 0.91 -18.34
C TYR A 205 -3.60 1.44 -18.84
N VAL A 206 -3.71 2.50 -19.62
CA VAL A 206 -2.58 3.35 -20.00
C VAL A 206 -2.40 4.38 -18.89
N GLU A 207 -1.15 4.67 -18.53
CA GLU A 207 -0.83 5.78 -17.66
C GLU A 207 -1.49 7.06 -18.19
N VAL A 208 -2.34 7.67 -17.38
CA VAL A 208 -2.90 8.98 -17.70
C VAL A 208 -1.99 10.08 -17.21
N ASN A 209 -2.04 11.27 -17.83
CA ASN A 209 -1.17 12.39 -17.46
C ASN A 209 -1.24 12.81 -15.98
N ASP A 210 -2.30 12.44 -15.29
CA ASP A 210 -2.53 12.72 -13.87
C ASP A 210 -2.28 11.56 -12.92
N THR A 211 -1.70 10.46 -13.39
CA THR A 211 -1.30 9.36 -12.51
C THR A 211 -0.29 9.86 -11.47
N ARG A 212 -0.59 9.66 -10.20
CA ARG A 212 0.24 10.08 -9.06
C ARG A 212 1.08 8.96 -8.50
N ILE A 213 0.53 7.74 -8.52
CA ILE A 213 1.17 6.54 -7.97
C ILE A 213 1.00 5.40 -8.97
N ALA A 214 2.08 4.71 -9.31
CA ALA A 214 2.06 3.46 -10.04
C ALA A 214 2.09 2.29 -9.04
N HIS A 215 1.14 1.38 -9.12
CA HIS A 215 1.06 0.18 -8.28
C HIS A 215 1.39 -1.06 -9.11
N PHE A 216 2.39 -1.84 -8.68
CA PHE A 216 3.00 -2.94 -9.43
C PHE A 216 2.47 -4.32 -9.04
N LYS A 217 1.19 -4.53 -9.11
CA LYS A 217 0.57 -5.79 -8.71
C LYS A 217 0.90 -6.95 -9.65
N THR A 218 1.14 -8.16 -9.10
CA THR A 218 1.31 -9.38 -9.91
C THR A 218 0.05 -10.22 -9.99
N TRP A 219 -0.13 -10.87 -11.15
CA TRP A 219 -1.17 -11.87 -11.38
C TRP A 219 -0.60 -13.22 -11.86
N LYS A 220 0.71 -13.30 -12.08
CA LYS A 220 1.34 -14.52 -12.60
C LYS A 220 1.36 -15.61 -11.52
N LYS A 221 0.50 -16.61 -11.69
CA LYS A 221 0.51 -17.80 -10.86
C LYS A 221 1.84 -18.56 -11.04
N GLY A 222 2.47 -18.98 -9.94
CA GLY A 222 3.71 -19.75 -9.95
C GLY A 222 4.99 -18.93 -10.01
N MET A 223 4.91 -17.59 -9.96
CA MET A 223 6.09 -16.73 -9.84
C MET A 223 6.57 -16.71 -8.39
N VAL A 224 7.87 -16.80 -8.17
CA VAL A 224 8.49 -16.64 -6.85
C VAL A 224 8.51 -15.16 -6.51
N LEU A 225 7.78 -14.79 -5.46
CA LEU A 225 7.70 -13.40 -5.00
C LEU A 225 9.08 -12.87 -4.62
N GLY A 226 9.31 -11.60 -4.96
CA GLY A 226 10.56 -10.89 -4.63
C GLY A 226 11.77 -11.33 -5.45
N SER A 227 11.61 -12.27 -6.40
CA SER A 227 12.66 -12.55 -7.37
C SER A 227 12.83 -11.37 -8.32
N ILE A 228 14.02 -11.27 -8.93
CA ILE A 228 14.27 -10.25 -9.97
C ILE A 228 13.30 -10.41 -11.15
N ASP A 229 12.90 -11.65 -11.47
CA ASP A 229 11.93 -11.92 -12.53
C ASP A 229 10.52 -11.45 -12.15
N ASP A 230 10.12 -11.60 -10.88
CA ASP A 230 8.87 -11.04 -10.37
C ASP A 230 8.90 -9.51 -10.48
N PHE A 231 9.97 -8.87 -10.01
CA PHE A 231 10.15 -7.43 -10.10
C PHE A 231 10.09 -6.93 -11.55
N LYS A 232 10.89 -7.52 -12.46
CA LYS A 232 10.90 -7.18 -13.89
C LYS A 232 9.53 -7.37 -14.54
N SER A 233 8.87 -8.48 -14.24
CA SER A 233 7.54 -8.79 -14.77
C SER A 233 6.48 -7.77 -14.36
N ARG A 234 6.56 -7.22 -13.16
CA ARG A 234 5.61 -6.21 -12.68
C ARG A 234 5.89 -4.81 -13.21
N THR A 235 7.17 -4.48 -13.41
CA THR A 235 7.60 -3.12 -13.72
C THR A 235 7.95 -2.92 -15.18
N PHE A 236 8.77 -3.80 -15.78
CA PHE A 236 9.27 -3.62 -17.15
C PHE A 236 8.21 -3.93 -18.20
N THR A 237 7.42 -4.99 -18.00
CA THR A 237 6.31 -5.31 -18.92
C THR A 237 5.25 -4.22 -19.01
N ARG A 238 5.27 -3.26 -18.07
CA ARG A 238 4.35 -2.12 -18.01
C ARG A 238 4.96 -0.80 -18.47
N GLY A 239 6.20 -0.83 -18.96
CA GLY A 239 6.86 0.37 -19.49
C GLY A 239 7.44 1.31 -18.44
N TYR A 240 7.63 0.86 -17.19
CA TYR A 240 8.22 1.68 -16.13
C TYR A 240 9.74 1.59 -16.02
N GLU A 241 10.41 0.83 -16.88
CA GLU A 241 11.85 0.59 -16.83
C GLU A 241 12.66 1.90 -16.78
N GLU A 242 12.35 2.86 -17.65
CA GLU A 242 13.08 4.13 -17.72
C GLU A 242 12.91 4.97 -16.42
N ARG A 243 11.72 4.96 -15.83
CA ARG A 243 11.48 5.67 -14.58
C ARG A 243 12.15 5.00 -13.37
N LEU A 244 12.24 3.67 -13.38
CA LEU A 244 12.91 2.93 -12.33
C LEU A 244 14.41 3.20 -12.27
N LYS A 245 15.04 3.50 -13.41
CA LYS A 245 16.47 3.89 -13.47
C LYS A 245 16.80 5.12 -12.63
N GLU A 246 15.80 5.96 -12.31
CA GLU A 246 15.98 7.07 -11.38
C GLU A 246 16.23 6.61 -9.94
N TYR A 247 15.77 5.41 -9.55
CA TYR A 247 15.73 4.94 -8.18
C TYR A 247 16.60 3.73 -7.90
N ILE A 248 16.76 2.84 -8.86
CA ILE A 248 17.55 1.62 -8.72
C ILE A 248 18.48 1.44 -9.92
N ASP A 249 19.65 0.87 -9.68
CA ASP A 249 20.52 0.42 -10.76
C ASP A 249 19.97 -0.88 -11.35
N VAL A 250 19.15 -0.73 -12.38
CA VAL A 250 18.54 -1.87 -13.07
C VAL A 250 19.59 -2.78 -13.69
N SER A 251 20.78 -2.26 -14.05
CA SER A 251 21.86 -3.03 -14.67
C SER A 251 22.51 -4.01 -13.70
N SER A 252 22.59 -3.66 -12.42
CA SER A 252 23.14 -4.53 -11.36
C SER A 252 22.25 -5.77 -11.11
N HIS A 253 20.98 -5.72 -11.53
CA HIS A 253 20.00 -6.78 -11.38
C HIS A 253 19.70 -7.54 -12.68
N ILE A 254 20.38 -7.20 -13.80
CA ILE A 254 20.20 -7.84 -15.12
C ILE A 254 21.20 -8.99 -15.33
N SER A 255 22.28 -9.04 -14.55
CA SER A 255 23.46 -9.89 -14.79
C SER A 255 23.52 -11.15 -13.92
N GLU A 256 22.40 -11.86 -13.76
CA GLU A 256 22.46 -13.26 -13.27
C GLU A 256 21.43 -14.16 -13.99
#